data_d7fb3098740acfe4d0925291d52ddafd
#
_entry.id   d7fb3098740acfe4d0925291d52ddafd
#
_cell.length_a   1.000
_cell.length_b   1.000
_cell.length_c   1.000
_cell.angle_alpha   90.00
_cell.angle_beta   90.00
_cell.angle_gamma   90.00
#
_symmetry.space_group_name_H-M   'P 1'
#
loop_
_entity.id
_entity.type
_entity.pdbx_description
1 polymer ?
#
loop_
_entity_poly.entity_id
_entity_poly.type
_entity_poly.pdbx_seq_one_letter_code
_entity_poly.pdbx_strand_id
1 'polypeptide(L)'
;GGKLNFVVAGGGKFVSSSSGIHTASNVGIGTTQFTTAMVGAGNSFQGMYISNGMTIYDNELNGSHYISTNFNGLMAGPVTVNGVLTVDGNYVVV
;
A
#
# COMPACT_ATOMS: atom_id res chain seq x y z
N GLY A 1 16.46 -21.15 -14.03
CA GLY A 1 15.24 -21.77 -14.14
C GLY A 1 14.40 -21.55 -12.93
N GLY A 2 13.17 -21.36 -13.14
CA GLY A 2 12.25 -21.19 -12.07
C GLY A 2 12.48 -19.99 -11.20
N LYS A 3 13.52 -19.29 -11.46
CA LYS A 3 13.77 -18.11 -10.65
C LYS A 3 12.90 -16.97 -11.13
N LEU A 4 12.46 -16.25 -10.17
CA LEU A 4 11.72 -15.05 -10.44
C LEU A 4 12.66 -14.03 -11.03
N ASN A 5 12.36 -13.65 -12.23
CA ASN A 5 13.22 -12.76 -12.94
C ASN A 5 12.63 -11.36 -12.91
N PHE A 6 12.93 -10.64 -11.87
CA PHE A 6 12.61 -9.23 -11.82
C PHE A 6 13.61 -8.50 -12.67
N VAL A 7 13.23 -8.18 -13.86
CA VAL A 7 14.07 -7.36 -14.70
C VAL A 7 13.84 -5.93 -14.34
N VAL A 8 14.68 -5.42 -13.48
CA VAL A 8 14.56 -4.06 -13.02
C VAL A 8 15.84 -3.36 -13.38
N ALA A 9 15.71 -2.18 -13.92
CA ALA A 9 16.88 -1.34 -14.14
C ALA A 9 17.54 -1.07 -12.79
N GLY A 10 18.81 -1.33 -12.68
CA GLY A 10 19.52 -1.15 -11.42
C GLY A 10 19.43 -2.34 -10.49
N GLY A 11 18.99 -3.48 -10.98
CA GLY A 11 18.93 -4.70 -10.20
C GLY A 11 17.67 -4.83 -9.38
N GLY A 12 17.48 -5.94 -8.73
CA GLY A 12 16.30 -6.22 -7.93
C GLY A 12 16.37 -5.51 -6.59
N LYS A 13 15.26 -4.94 -6.20
CA LYS A 13 15.14 -4.28 -4.89
C LYS A 13 14.72 -5.25 -3.81
N PHE A 14 14.09 -6.34 -4.19
CA PHE A 14 13.71 -7.38 -3.24
C PHE A 14 14.69 -8.53 -3.34
N VAL A 15 15.12 -8.99 -2.19
CA VAL A 15 16.09 -10.08 -2.08
C VAL A 15 15.38 -11.28 -1.47
N SER A 16 15.47 -12.43 -2.12
CA SER A 16 14.86 -13.64 -1.59
C SER A 16 15.80 -14.33 -0.60
N SER A 17 15.18 -14.95 0.38
CA SER A 17 15.89 -15.77 1.36
C SER A 17 15.00 -16.97 1.69
N SER A 18 15.51 -17.87 2.51
CA SER A 18 14.71 -19.02 2.91
C SER A 18 13.48 -18.64 3.74
N SER A 19 13.49 -17.47 4.33
CA SER A 19 12.38 -16.99 5.16
C SER A 19 11.43 -16.06 4.43
N GLY A 20 11.75 -15.66 3.21
CA GLY A 20 10.90 -14.76 2.45
C GLY A 20 11.71 -13.82 1.58
N ILE A 21 11.20 -12.63 1.39
CA ILE A 21 11.87 -11.59 0.62
C ILE A 21 12.01 -10.35 1.48
N HIS A 22 13.01 -9.54 1.18
CA HIS A 22 13.22 -8.29 1.89
C HIS A 22 13.79 -7.22 0.96
N THR A 23 13.70 -6.00 1.39
CA THR A 23 14.33 -4.87 0.72
C THR A 23 14.72 -3.84 1.75
N ALA A 24 15.80 -3.11 1.48
CA ALA A 24 16.20 -1.97 2.29
C ALA A 24 15.66 -0.65 1.73
N SER A 25 14.90 -0.71 0.66
CA SER A 25 14.31 0.47 0.04
C SER A 25 12.90 0.69 0.57
N ASN A 26 12.36 1.90 0.35
CA ASN A 26 10.95 2.14 0.58
C ASN A 26 10.11 1.29 -0.37
N VAL A 27 8.94 0.89 0.09
CA VAL A 27 8.04 0.03 -0.69
C VAL A 27 6.73 0.75 -0.92
N GLY A 28 6.37 0.93 -2.18
CA GLY A 28 5.07 1.42 -2.56
C GLY A 28 4.18 0.28 -3.05
N ILE A 29 2.96 0.25 -2.58
CA ILE A 29 1.98 -0.75 -3.00
C ILE A 29 0.76 0.00 -3.49
N GLY A 30 0.43 -0.17 -4.77
CA GLY A 30 -0.66 0.55 -5.39
C GLY A 30 -0.31 2.00 -5.71
N THR A 31 0.97 2.35 -5.62
CA THR A 31 1.43 3.71 -5.92
C THR A 31 2.86 3.66 -6.41
N THR A 32 3.23 4.63 -7.21
CA THR A 32 4.63 4.86 -7.58
C THR A 32 5.28 5.93 -6.73
N GLN A 33 4.54 6.53 -5.82
CA GLN A 33 5.02 7.55 -4.90
C GLN A 33 5.33 6.89 -3.57
N PHE A 34 6.58 6.91 -3.18
CA PHE A 34 7.00 6.26 -1.94
C PHE A 34 7.97 7.12 -1.14
N THR A 35 7.82 8.42 -1.27
CA THR A 35 8.52 9.37 -0.41
C THR A 35 7.56 10.48 0.00
N THR A 36 7.73 10.99 1.20
CA THR A 36 6.88 12.06 1.71
C THR A 36 7.02 13.34 0.89
N ALA A 37 8.19 13.55 0.28
CA ALA A 37 8.40 14.73 -0.54
C ALA A 37 7.49 14.74 -1.78
N MET A 38 7.14 13.57 -2.29
CA MET A 38 6.27 13.47 -3.45
C MET A 38 4.80 13.59 -3.06
N VAL A 39 4.42 12.99 -1.95
CA VAL A 39 3.04 12.94 -1.50
C VAL A 39 2.66 14.23 -0.78
N GLY A 40 3.58 14.77 0.01
CA GLY A 40 3.29 15.93 0.85
C GLY A 40 3.06 17.23 0.09
N ALA A 41 3.26 17.25 -1.21
CA ALA A 41 3.05 18.45 -2.02
C ALA A 41 1.60 18.64 -2.46
N GLY A 42 0.66 18.04 -1.77
CA GLY A 42 -0.76 18.12 -2.11
C GLY A 42 -1.21 17.12 -3.14
N ASN A 43 -0.35 16.18 -3.48
CA ASN A 43 -0.70 15.11 -4.40
C ASN A 43 -1.39 13.99 -3.63
N SER A 44 -2.44 13.47 -4.18
CA SER A 44 -3.07 12.27 -3.64
C SER A 44 -2.51 11.04 -4.37
N PHE A 45 -2.56 9.92 -3.69
CA PHE A 45 -2.19 8.66 -4.28
C PHE A 45 -3.14 7.59 -3.76
N GLN A 46 -3.27 6.54 -4.52
CA GLN A 46 -4.10 5.40 -4.09
C GLN A 46 -3.16 4.26 -3.77
N GLY A 47 -3.11 3.91 -2.49
CA GLY A 47 -2.22 2.87 -2.05
C GLY A 47 -1.55 3.24 -0.75
N MET A 48 -0.41 2.62 -0.51
CA MET A 48 0.38 2.90 0.68
C MET A 48 1.85 2.78 0.36
N TYR A 49 2.69 3.38 1.21
CA TYR A 49 4.11 3.08 1.14
C TYR A 49 4.67 2.93 2.55
N ILE A 50 5.77 2.23 2.64
CA ILE A 50 6.45 1.94 3.90
C ILE A 50 7.82 2.59 3.84
N SER A 51 8.10 3.43 4.82
CA SER A 51 9.37 4.14 4.92
C SER A 51 9.71 4.34 6.38
N ASN A 52 10.93 4.03 6.76
CA ASN A 52 11.40 4.30 8.11
C ASN A 52 10.56 3.63 9.20
N GLY A 53 10.00 2.47 8.91
CA GLY A 53 9.14 1.77 9.86
C GLY A 53 7.74 2.33 9.97
N MET A 54 7.41 3.32 9.14
CA MET A 54 6.10 3.94 9.13
C MET A 54 5.34 3.55 7.89
N THR A 55 4.05 3.25 8.05
CA THR A 55 3.16 2.99 6.94
C THR A 55 2.33 4.23 6.67
N ILE A 56 2.33 4.69 5.44
CA ILE A 56 1.65 5.92 5.04
C ILE A 56 0.54 5.57 4.06
N TYR A 57 -0.66 6.03 4.37
CA TYR A 57 -1.86 5.81 3.58
C TYR A 57 -2.37 7.12 3.02
N ASP A 58 -3.07 7.03 1.90
CA ASP A 58 -3.90 8.13 1.43
C ASP A 58 -5.06 8.32 2.41
N ASN A 59 -5.47 9.55 2.62
CA ASN A 59 -6.62 9.85 3.49
C ASN A 59 -7.95 9.87 2.73
N GLU A 60 -7.95 9.43 1.48
CA GLU A 60 -9.15 9.33 0.67
C GLU A 60 -9.28 7.91 0.14
N LEU A 61 -10.45 7.36 0.28
CA LEU A 61 -10.79 6.08 -0.32
C LEU A 61 -11.67 6.35 -1.53
N ASN A 62 -11.09 6.22 -2.71
CA ASN A 62 -11.76 6.53 -3.96
C ASN A 62 -12.29 5.25 -4.61
N GLY A 63 -13.42 5.39 -5.30
CA GLY A 63 -14.04 4.28 -6.00
C GLY A 63 -14.95 3.46 -5.11
N SER A 64 -15.38 2.34 -5.63
CA SER A 64 -16.27 1.44 -4.93
C SER A 64 -15.51 0.22 -4.44
N HIS A 65 -15.73 -0.14 -3.19
CA HIS A 65 -15.03 -1.24 -2.55
C HIS A 65 -16.02 -2.10 -1.79
N TYR A 66 -15.68 -3.35 -1.62
CA TYR A 66 -16.50 -4.30 -0.91
C TYR A 66 -15.65 -5.13 0.04
N ILE A 67 -16.03 -5.12 1.30
CA ILE A 67 -15.42 -5.97 2.31
C ILE A 67 -16.45 -7.05 2.65
N SER A 68 -16.21 -8.24 2.16
CA SER A 68 -17.16 -9.32 2.35
C SER A 68 -17.10 -9.90 3.75
N THR A 69 -18.09 -10.70 4.07
CA THR A 69 -18.15 -11.40 5.35
C THR A 69 -16.86 -12.19 5.58
N ASN A 70 -16.35 -12.14 6.78
CA ASN A 70 -15.11 -12.80 7.23
C ASN A 70 -13.83 -12.12 6.76
N PHE A 71 -13.94 -10.91 6.17
CA PHE A 71 -12.76 -10.14 5.82
C PHE A 71 -12.73 -8.85 6.63
N ASN A 72 -11.53 -8.36 6.85
CA ASN A 72 -11.30 -7.15 7.61
C ASN A 72 -10.45 -6.18 6.79
N GLY A 73 -10.88 -4.93 6.73
CA GLY A 73 -10.08 -3.86 6.14
C GLY A 73 -9.55 -2.96 7.24
N LEU A 74 -8.35 -2.45 7.05
CA LEU A 74 -7.69 -1.58 8.02
C LEU A 74 -7.08 -0.39 7.31
N MET A 75 -7.37 0.80 7.80
CA MET A 75 -6.74 2.02 7.32
C MET A 75 -6.40 2.93 8.48
N ALA A 76 -5.36 3.73 8.29
CA ALA A 76 -5.09 4.83 9.19
C ALA A 76 -5.95 6.02 8.77
N GLY A 77 -6.56 6.67 9.75
CA GLY A 77 -7.45 7.80 9.50
C GLY A 77 -6.85 9.15 9.82
N PRO A 78 -7.63 10.20 9.56
CA PRO A 78 -9.00 10.17 9.05
C PRO A 78 -9.09 9.76 7.60
N VAL A 79 -10.24 9.18 7.21
CA VAL A 79 -10.46 8.74 5.84
C VAL A 79 -11.75 9.37 5.31
N THR A 80 -11.65 9.98 4.14
CA THR A 80 -12.82 10.46 3.40
C THR A 80 -13.19 9.42 2.36
N VAL A 81 -14.39 8.92 2.43
CA VAL A 81 -14.87 7.92 1.47
C VAL A 81 -15.52 8.63 0.29
N ASN A 82 -14.89 8.54 -0.86
CA ASN A 82 -15.38 9.15 -2.11
C ASN A 82 -15.91 8.09 -3.04
N GLY A 83 -17.01 7.48 -2.68
CA GLY A 83 -17.59 6.39 -3.44
C GLY A 83 -18.47 5.56 -2.53
N VAL A 84 -18.61 4.29 -2.88
CA VAL A 84 -19.41 3.37 -2.11
C VAL A 84 -18.50 2.34 -1.45
N LEU A 85 -18.55 2.29 -0.14
CA LEU A 85 -17.88 1.24 0.62
C LEU A 85 -18.97 0.37 1.24
N THR A 86 -19.07 -0.85 0.76
CA THR A 86 -20.00 -1.84 1.29
C THR A 86 -19.26 -2.75 2.24
N VAL A 87 -19.70 -2.82 3.47
CA VAL A 87 -19.00 -3.58 4.51
C VAL A 87 -19.96 -4.64 5.06
N ASP A 88 -19.69 -5.88 4.70
CA ASP A 88 -20.36 -7.03 5.31
C ASP A 88 -19.44 -7.70 6.34
N GLY A 89 -18.16 -7.43 6.26
CA GLY A 89 -17.18 -7.82 7.26
C GLY A 89 -16.91 -6.69 8.23
N ASN A 90 -15.65 -6.33 8.38
CA ASN A 90 -15.24 -5.25 9.26
C ASN A 90 -14.35 -4.25 8.53
N TYR A 91 -14.54 -2.99 8.85
CA TYR A 91 -13.67 -1.92 8.38
C TYR A 91 -13.22 -1.10 9.57
N VAL A 92 -11.93 -1.02 9.79
CA VAL A 92 -11.35 -0.38 10.97
C VAL A 92 -10.50 0.80 10.51
N VAL A 93 -10.75 1.95 11.11
CA VAL A 93 -9.94 3.15 10.91
C VAL A 93 -9.32 3.50 12.25
N VAL A 94 -8.00 3.56 12.28
CA VAL A 94 -7.27 3.85 13.52
C VAL A 94 -6.62 5.22 13.50
#